data_6bb86a140a2f7a77b6f5a09ac3a93f6a
#
_entry.id   6bb86a140a2f7a77b6f5a09ac3a93f6a
#
_cell.length_a   1.000
_cell.length_b   1.000
_cell.length_c   1.000
_cell.angle_alpha   90.00
_cell.angle_beta   90.00
_cell.angle_gamma   90.00
#
_symmetry.space_group_name_H-M   'P 1'
#
loop_
_entity.id
_entity.type
_entity.pdbx_description
1 polymer ?
#
loop_
_entity_poly.entity_id
_entity_poly.type
_entity_poly.pdbx_seq_one_letter_code
_entity_poly.pdbx_strand_id
1 'polypeptide(L)'
;MASAAAESPRVAILTRPAGRNEALAARLDGAGWLPCILPALEIQALPASAQALPRPADYDMVVFVSGNAARQYLDQWRQADGPSAWPAGVIAATVGPASAQALREAPGFGVNTTVLHPPESAASHDSEALWEVLRGLPRLPASVLLVRGTQGRDWLGDTLEAHGASVTRHAAYLRRPADWDAAQLARLRQWADAGLRATWLITSGEGADAVRARLDEAGLTAWWERCGFVLTHPSLARRIPPVRHDADAPAMVKICLPNDESIFQAFVAA
;
A
#
# COMPACT_ATOMS: atom_id res chain seq x y z
N MET A 1 8.86 28.43 -40.65
CA MET A 1 9.34 27.41 -39.73
C MET A 1 8.41 27.43 -38.51
N ALA A 2 7.49 26.47 -38.43
CA ALA A 2 6.59 26.36 -37.27
C ALA A 2 7.43 25.87 -36.09
N SER A 3 7.53 26.70 -35.06
CA SER A 3 8.07 26.29 -33.75
C SER A 3 7.17 25.17 -33.22
N ALA A 4 7.70 23.96 -33.08
CA ALA A 4 7.00 22.92 -32.34
C ALA A 4 6.80 23.48 -30.92
N ALA A 5 5.57 23.73 -30.53
CA ALA A 5 5.24 24.03 -29.14
C ALA A 5 5.72 22.82 -28.33
N ALA A 6 6.71 23.05 -27.47
CA ALA A 6 7.17 22.00 -26.56
C ALA A 6 5.96 21.59 -25.72
N GLU A 7 5.52 20.35 -25.88
CA GLU A 7 4.45 19.80 -25.03
C GLU A 7 4.86 19.97 -23.56
N SER A 8 3.96 20.52 -22.76
CA SER A 8 4.20 20.67 -21.33
C SER A 8 4.49 19.31 -20.70
N PRO A 9 5.49 19.20 -19.81
CA PRO A 9 5.87 17.92 -19.25
C PRO A 9 4.69 17.29 -18.48
N ARG A 10 4.44 16.01 -18.72
CA ARG A 10 3.39 15.22 -18.07
C ARG A 10 3.93 14.73 -16.72
N VAL A 11 3.52 15.34 -15.63
CA VAL A 11 4.01 15.01 -14.27
C VAL A 11 3.15 13.91 -13.65
N ALA A 12 3.78 12.82 -13.18
CA ALA A 12 3.15 11.73 -12.45
C ALA A 12 3.59 11.75 -10.98
N ILE A 13 2.68 11.99 -10.03
CA ILE A 13 2.99 11.97 -8.60
C ILE A 13 2.53 10.64 -8.00
N LEU A 14 3.49 9.85 -7.50
CA LEU A 14 3.30 8.49 -7.02
C LEU A 14 3.30 8.47 -5.49
N THR A 15 2.13 8.19 -4.89
CA THR A 15 1.91 8.38 -3.44
C THR A 15 1.92 7.09 -2.62
N ARG A 16 2.19 5.94 -3.21
CA ARG A 16 2.33 4.68 -2.44
C ARG A 16 3.50 4.79 -1.45
N PRO A 17 3.49 4.02 -0.36
CA PRO A 17 4.63 3.95 0.56
C PRO A 17 5.96 3.69 -0.16
N ALA A 18 7.06 4.13 0.44
CA ALA A 18 8.41 3.92 -0.10
C ALA A 18 8.68 2.45 -0.45
N GLY A 19 9.47 2.20 -1.49
CA GLY A 19 9.75 0.85 -2.00
C GLY A 19 8.64 0.24 -2.87
N ARG A 20 7.59 1.01 -3.20
CA ARG A 20 6.44 0.51 -4.00
C ARG A 20 6.20 1.32 -5.28
N ASN A 21 7.02 2.29 -5.57
CA ASN A 21 6.83 3.23 -6.69
C ASN A 21 7.90 3.11 -7.77
N GLU A 22 9.06 2.56 -7.46
CA GLU A 22 10.28 2.68 -8.26
C GLU A 22 10.13 2.00 -9.63
N ALA A 23 9.57 0.78 -9.67
CA ALA A 23 9.33 0.08 -10.92
C ALA A 23 8.30 0.80 -11.81
N LEU A 24 7.22 1.31 -11.22
CA LEU A 24 6.23 2.10 -11.93
C LEU A 24 6.81 3.43 -12.42
N ALA A 25 7.62 4.10 -11.59
CA ALA A 25 8.29 5.35 -11.95
C ALA A 25 9.19 5.17 -13.18
N ALA A 26 10.03 4.12 -13.19
CA ALA A 26 10.90 3.82 -14.33
C ALA A 26 10.11 3.56 -15.62
N ARG A 27 8.98 2.87 -15.54
CA ARG A 27 8.11 2.63 -16.70
C ARG A 27 7.46 3.92 -17.21
N LEU A 28 7.00 4.79 -16.31
CA LEU A 28 6.40 6.08 -16.66
C LEU A 28 7.42 7.02 -17.29
N ASP A 29 8.65 7.05 -16.77
CA ASP A 29 9.78 7.80 -17.36
C ASP A 29 10.03 7.34 -18.80
N GLY A 30 10.11 6.03 -19.03
CA GLY A 30 10.25 5.44 -20.37
C GLY A 30 9.08 5.75 -21.32
N ALA A 31 7.91 6.13 -20.78
CA ALA A 31 6.73 6.54 -21.54
C ALA A 31 6.60 8.07 -21.68
N GLY A 32 7.65 8.83 -21.33
CA GLY A 32 7.68 10.30 -21.47
C GLY A 32 6.99 11.08 -20.36
N TRP A 33 6.70 10.44 -19.23
CA TRP A 33 6.23 11.12 -18.02
C TRP A 33 7.42 11.57 -17.17
N LEU A 34 7.21 12.62 -16.36
CA LEU A 34 8.13 13.04 -15.31
C LEU A 34 7.62 12.47 -13.96
N PRO A 35 8.11 11.30 -13.51
CA PRO A 35 7.67 10.71 -12.27
C PRO A 35 8.25 11.44 -11.06
N CYS A 36 7.40 11.65 -10.05
CA CYS A 36 7.79 12.16 -8.74
C CYS A 36 7.29 11.19 -7.68
N ILE A 37 8.20 10.51 -7.01
CA ILE A 37 7.87 9.66 -5.88
C ILE A 37 7.69 10.55 -4.66
N LEU A 38 6.44 10.62 -4.17
CA LEU A 38 6.04 11.47 -3.05
C LEU A 38 5.06 10.69 -2.16
N PRO A 39 5.56 9.79 -1.30
CA PRO A 39 4.71 8.95 -0.46
C PRO A 39 3.72 9.79 0.37
N ALA A 40 2.45 9.38 0.38
CA ALA A 40 1.44 10.01 1.24
C ALA A 40 1.56 9.55 2.69
N LEU A 41 1.98 8.29 2.89
CA LEU A 41 2.09 7.65 4.18
C LEU A 41 3.46 7.00 4.35
N GLU A 42 3.98 7.06 5.56
CA GLU A 42 5.13 6.28 6.00
C GLU A 42 4.68 5.06 6.79
N ILE A 43 5.45 3.99 6.65
CA ILE A 43 5.34 2.80 7.47
C ILE A 43 6.43 2.90 8.54
N GLN A 44 6.03 3.11 9.78
CA GLN A 44 6.94 3.16 10.91
C GLN A 44 6.87 1.84 11.68
N ALA A 45 8.01 1.16 11.81
CA ALA A 45 8.13 -0.02 12.65
C ALA A 45 7.75 0.32 14.11
N LEU A 46 7.01 -0.55 14.75
CA LEU A 46 6.82 -0.45 16.20
C LEU A 46 7.94 -1.23 16.89
N PRO A 47 8.53 -0.66 17.97
CA PRO A 47 9.49 -1.40 18.75
C PRO A 47 8.75 -2.57 19.43
N ALA A 48 9.30 -3.77 19.32
CA ALA A 48 8.87 -4.91 20.11
C ALA A 48 9.97 -5.27 21.10
N SER A 49 9.62 -5.37 22.39
CA SER A 49 10.57 -5.95 23.34
C SER A 49 10.66 -7.46 23.05
N ALA A 50 11.89 -8.01 23.16
CA ALA A 50 12.12 -9.44 22.92
C ALA A 50 11.24 -10.35 23.81
N GLN A 51 10.87 -9.87 25.01
CA GLN A 51 10.04 -10.62 25.96
C GLN A 51 8.53 -10.58 25.63
N ALA A 52 8.07 -9.55 24.94
CA ALA A 52 6.65 -9.35 24.61
C ALA A 52 6.30 -9.71 23.15
N LEU A 53 7.29 -10.04 22.33
CA LEU A 53 7.06 -10.42 20.94
C LEU A 53 6.44 -11.83 20.88
N PRO A 54 5.22 -12.00 20.33
CA PRO A 54 4.64 -13.34 20.12
C PRO A 54 5.52 -14.13 19.14
N ARG A 55 5.83 -15.38 19.44
CA ARG A 55 6.67 -16.25 18.61
C ARG A 55 5.81 -17.07 17.66
N PRO A 56 6.21 -17.28 16.41
CA PRO A 56 5.44 -18.13 15.50
C PRO A 56 5.19 -19.52 16.04
N ALA A 57 6.16 -20.09 16.76
CA ALA A 57 6.08 -21.45 17.31
C ALA A 57 4.99 -21.65 18.38
N ASP A 58 4.44 -20.59 18.93
CA ASP A 58 3.39 -20.63 19.96
C ASP A 58 1.98 -20.72 19.33
N TYR A 59 1.89 -20.75 17.99
CA TYR A 59 0.63 -20.71 17.24
C TYR A 59 0.55 -21.80 16.18
N ASP A 60 -0.66 -22.22 15.86
CA ASP A 60 -0.89 -23.11 14.72
C ASP A 60 -0.79 -22.35 13.40
N MET A 61 -1.11 -21.04 13.41
CA MET A 61 -1.10 -20.19 12.22
C MET A 61 -0.69 -18.76 12.56
N VAL A 62 0.07 -18.16 11.65
CA VAL A 62 0.35 -16.71 11.65
C VAL A 62 -0.26 -16.09 10.39
N VAL A 63 -1.14 -15.12 10.58
CA VAL A 63 -1.80 -14.38 9.49
C VAL A 63 -1.19 -13.00 9.37
N PHE A 64 -0.75 -12.63 8.18
CA PHE A 64 -0.22 -11.30 7.86
C PHE A 64 -1.22 -10.54 6.98
N VAL A 65 -1.84 -9.49 7.51
CA VAL A 65 -2.87 -8.73 6.78
C VAL A 65 -2.31 -7.78 5.71
N SER A 66 -1.00 -7.74 5.54
CA SER A 66 -0.33 -6.96 4.48
C SER A 66 1.14 -7.36 4.35
N GLY A 67 1.77 -7.04 3.21
CA GLY A 67 3.22 -7.21 3.05
C GLY A 67 4.05 -6.38 4.05
N ASN A 68 3.52 -5.23 4.52
CA ASN A 68 4.17 -4.46 5.59
C ASN A 68 4.11 -5.19 6.93
N ALA A 69 2.97 -5.81 7.27
CA ALA A 69 2.85 -6.64 8.46
C ALA A 69 3.88 -7.78 8.45
N ALA A 70 4.01 -8.47 7.31
CA ALA A 70 4.99 -9.53 7.13
C ALA A 70 6.44 -9.03 7.35
N ARG A 71 6.86 -8.00 6.62
CA ARG A 71 8.24 -7.47 6.74
C ARG A 71 8.55 -6.99 8.15
N GLN A 72 7.68 -6.16 8.73
CA GLN A 72 7.93 -5.57 10.04
C GLN A 72 7.98 -6.62 11.15
N TYR A 73 7.07 -7.59 11.14
CA TYR A 73 7.08 -8.65 12.13
C TYR A 73 8.31 -9.57 12.00
N LEU A 74 8.67 -9.97 10.79
CA LEU A 74 9.85 -10.82 10.58
C LEU A 74 11.15 -10.09 10.95
N ASP A 75 11.20 -8.77 10.73
CA ASP A 75 12.32 -7.96 11.21
C ASP A 75 12.37 -7.89 12.75
N GLN A 76 11.23 -7.69 13.42
CA GLN A 76 11.13 -7.73 14.88
C GLN A 76 11.57 -9.09 15.43
N TRP A 77 11.08 -10.18 14.83
CA TRP A 77 11.42 -11.53 15.25
C TRP A 77 12.91 -11.82 15.08
N ARG A 78 13.48 -11.46 13.94
CA ARG A 78 14.92 -11.59 13.70
C ARG A 78 15.77 -10.78 14.68
N GLN A 79 15.35 -9.59 15.04
CA GLN A 79 16.04 -8.74 16.03
C GLN A 79 15.97 -9.34 17.43
N ALA A 80 14.87 -9.99 17.78
CA ALA A 80 14.66 -10.57 19.10
C ALA A 80 15.38 -11.92 19.29
N ASP A 81 15.27 -12.82 18.32
CA ASP A 81 15.72 -14.22 18.44
C ASP A 81 16.92 -14.56 17.54
N GLY A 82 17.39 -13.58 16.73
CA GLY A 82 18.41 -13.82 15.69
C GLY A 82 17.80 -14.49 14.44
N PRO A 83 18.67 -14.90 13.49
CA PRO A 83 18.23 -15.58 12.28
C PRO A 83 17.69 -16.97 12.64
N SER A 84 16.39 -17.13 12.57
CA SER A 84 15.68 -18.37 12.86
C SER A 84 14.90 -18.82 11.64
N ALA A 85 14.85 -20.13 11.39
CA ALA A 85 13.99 -20.69 10.34
C ALA A 85 12.52 -20.67 10.79
N TRP A 86 11.60 -20.53 9.84
CA TRP A 86 10.17 -20.63 10.13
C TRP A 86 9.85 -21.99 10.77
N PRO A 87 9.10 -22.01 11.89
CA PRO A 87 8.84 -23.26 12.62
C PRO A 87 8.06 -24.27 11.77
N ALA A 88 8.50 -25.52 11.80
CA ALA A 88 7.80 -26.60 11.10
C ALA A 88 6.38 -26.78 11.66
N GLY A 89 5.41 -26.95 10.76
CA GLY A 89 4.01 -27.16 11.14
C GLY A 89 3.21 -25.87 11.38
N VAL A 90 3.85 -24.71 11.47
CA VAL A 90 3.14 -23.42 11.61
C VAL A 90 2.72 -22.92 10.22
N ILE A 91 1.42 -22.74 10.04
CA ILE A 91 0.84 -22.24 8.79
C ILE A 91 1.11 -20.74 8.68
N ALA A 92 1.63 -20.29 7.55
CA ALA A 92 1.64 -18.87 7.20
C ALA A 92 0.47 -18.53 6.27
N ALA A 93 -0.24 -17.43 6.52
CA ALA A 93 -1.34 -16.99 5.68
C ALA A 93 -1.27 -15.49 5.41
N THR A 94 -1.71 -15.05 4.21
CA THR A 94 -1.73 -13.64 3.83
C THR A 94 -2.96 -13.32 3.00
N VAL A 95 -3.33 -12.02 2.97
CA VAL A 95 -4.51 -11.53 2.23
C VAL A 95 -4.35 -11.58 0.70
N GLY A 96 -3.16 -11.85 0.18
CA GLY A 96 -2.99 -11.95 -1.27
C GLY A 96 -1.56 -12.21 -1.73
N PRO A 97 -1.36 -12.42 -3.05
CA PRO A 97 -0.09 -12.82 -3.66
C PRO A 97 1.07 -11.89 -3.37
N ALA A 98 0.86 -10.57 -3.43
CA ALA A 98 1.90 -9.58 -3.15
C ALA A 98 2.42 -9.64 -1.71
N SER A 99 1.53 -9.97 -0.74
CA SER A 99 1.93 -10.17 0.65
C SER A 99 2.63 -11.53 0.84
N ALA A 100 2.21 -12.56 0.12
CA ALA A 100 2.87 -13.85 0.10
C ALA A 100 4.29 -13.76 -0.48
N GLN A 101 4.46 -12.96 -1.53
CA GLN A 101 5.78 -12.69 -2.09
C GLN A 101 6.70 -11.99 -1.08
N ALA A 102 6.18 -11.00 -0.34
CA ALA A 102 6.94 -10.32 0.71
C ALA A 102 7.42 -11.27 1.82
N LEU A 103 6.66 -12.32 2.14
CA LEU A 103 7.09 -13.38 3.06
C LEU A 103 8.22 -14.24 2.46
N ARG A 104 8.06 -14.68 1.21
CA ARG A 104 9.05 -15.54 0.53
C ARG A 104 10.40 -14.84 0.33
N GLU A 105 10.39 -13.53 0.14
CA GLU A 105 11.59 -12.70 0.00
C GLU A 105 12.26 -12.37 1.34
N ALA A 106 11.56 -12.59 2.45
CA ALA A 106 12.10 -12.27 3.77
C ALA A 106 13.19 -13.27 4.17
N PRO A 107 14.35 -12.79 4.65
CA PRO A 107 15.41 -13.66 5.14
C PRO A 107 14.93 -14.57 6.29
N GLY A 108 15.22 -15.86 6.19
CA GLY A 108 14.89 -16.83 7.22
C GLY A 108 13.47 -17.42 7.16
N PHE A 109 12.58 -16.88 6.32
CA PHE A 109 11.23 -17.44 6.20
C PHE A 109 11.22 -18.86 5.60
N GLY A 110 12.13 -19.14 4.66
CA GLY A 110 12.27 -20.44 4.02
C GLY A 110 11.44 -20.60 2.73
N VAL A 111 12.12 -20.98 1.67
CA VAL A 111 11.53 -21.10 0.32
C VAL A 111 10.48 -22.22 0.21
N ASN A 112 10.50 -23.20 1.12
CA ASN A 112 9.61 -24.36 1.11
C ASN A 112 8.39 -24.22 2.04
N THR A 113 8.23 -23.08 2.70
CA THR A 113 7.09 -22.83 3.57
C THR A 113 5.84 -22.57 2.74
N THR A 114 4.80 -23.35 2.97
CA THR A 114 3.49 -23.12 2.34
C THR A 114 2.88 -21.84 2.90
N VAL A 115 2.54 -20.91 2.00
CA VAL A 115 1.82 -19.68 2.34
C VAL A 115 0.43 -19.77 1.77
N LEU A 116 -0.59 -19.79 2.63
CA LEU A 116 -1.99 -19.73 2.21
C LEU A 116 -2.36 -18.29 1.84
N HIS A 117 -2.98 -18.12 0.70
CA HIS A 117 -3.51 -16.82 0.25
C HIS A 117 -4.59 -17.02 -0.83
N PRO A 118 -5.47 -16.07 -1.05
CA PRO A 118 -6.38 -16.08 -2.20
C PRO A 118 -5.59 -16.22 -3.51
N PRO A 119 -6.10 -16.97 -4.50
CA PRO A 119 -5.44 -17.10 -5.80
C PRO A 119 -5.33 -15.74 -6.52
N GLU A 120 -4.39 -15.61 -7.46
CA GLU A 120 -4.21 -14.37 -8.24
C GLU A 120 -5.47 -13.95 -8.99
N SER A 121 -6.28 -14.94 -9.42
CA SER A 121 -7.55 -14.74 -10.10
C SER A 121 -8.72 -14.36 -9.18
N ALA A 122 -8.52 -14.26 -7.86
CA ALA A 122 -9.58 -13.88 -6.94
C ALA A 122 -10.08 -12.46 -7.24
N ALA A 123 -11.39 -12.24 -7.05
CA ALA A 123 -12.02 -10.93 -7.27
C ALA A 123 -11.48 -9.83 -6.34
N SER A 124 -10.96 -10.22 -5.17
CA SER A 124 -10.31 -9.31 -4.20
C SER A 124 -9.16 -10.01 -3.49
N HIS A 125 -8.27 -9.20 -2.91
CA HIS A 125 -7.17 -9.66 -2.06
C HIS A 125 -7.25 -8.93 -0.72
N ASP A 126 -8.22 -9.35 0.09
CA ASP A 126 -8.58 -8.79 1.37
C ASP A 126 -8.82 -9.89 2.42
N SER A 127 -9.26 -9.48 3.60
CA SER A 127 -9.54 -10.39 4.71
C SER A 127 -10.67 -11.37 4.41
N GLU A 128 -11.67 -10.93 3.68
CA GLU A 128 -12.83 -11.72 3.26
C GLU A 128 -12.41 -12.81 2.28
N ALA A 129 -11.59 -12.47 1.28
CA ALA A 129 -11.06 -13.44 0.33
C ALA A 129 -10.13 -14.46 1.02
N LEU A 130 -9.31 -14.03 1.99
CA LEU A 130 -8.50 -14.97 2.78
C LEU A 130 -9.38 -15.90 3.61
N TRP A 131 -10.45 -15.40 4.23
CA TRP A 131 -11.38 -16.23 4.98
C TRP A 131 -11.98 -17.38 4.14
N GLU A 132 -12.32 -17.10 2.86
CA GLU A 132 -12.81 -18.16 1.94
C GLU A 132 -11.77 -19.28 1.75
N VAL A 133 -10.48 -18.98 1.78
CA VAL A 133 -9.42 -19.99 1.73
C VAL A 133 -9.33 -20.75 3.05
N LEU A 134 -9.35 -20.05 4.19
CA LEU A 134 -9.17 -20.65 5.51
C LEU A 134 -10.33 -21.57 5.90
N ARG A 135 -11.57 -21.20 5.61
CA ARG A 135 -12.75 -22.03 5.89
C ARG A 135 -12.79 -23.32 5.08
N GLY A 136 -12.02 -23.40 3.98
CA GLY A 136 -11.84 -24.61 3.19
C GLY A 136 -10.83 -25.60 3.77
N LEU A 137 -10.14 -25.27 4.85
CA LEU A 137 -9.22 -26.18 5.53
C LEU A 137 -9.99 -27.34 6.19
N PRO A 138 -9.41 -28.55 6.25
CA PRO A 138 -10.02 -29.68 6.94
C PRO A 138 -10.35 -29.40 8.41
N ARG A 139 -9.54 -28.53 9.05
CA ARG A 139 -9.73 -28.02 10.41
C ARG A 139 -9.18 -26.61 10.48
N LEU A 140 -9.93 -25.70 11.06
CA LEU A 140 -9.43 -24.37 11.39
C LEU A 140 -8.37 -24.46 12.49
N PRO A 141 -7.27 -23.65 12.41
CA PRO A 141 -6.28 -23.51 13.46
C PRO A 141 -6.93 -23.07 14.79
N ALA A 142 -6.53 -23.69 15.90
CA ALA A 142 -7.08 -23.37 17.22
C ALA A 142 -6.44 -22.10 17.81
N SER A 143 -5.15 -21.85 17.48
CA SER A 143 -4.39 -20.67 17.93
C SER A 143 -3.84 -19.90 16.74
N VAL A 144 -4.15 -18.59 16.69
CA VAL A 144 -3.79 -17.73 15.54
C VAL A 144 -3.12 -16.47 16.01
N LEU A 145 -1.93 -16.17 15.46
CA LEU A 145 -1.30 -14.86 15.56
C LEU A 145 -1.72 -14.01 14.37
N LEU A 146 -2.45 -12.91 14.61
CA LEU A 146 -2.85 -11.96 13.59
C LEU A 146 -1.93 -10.75 13.60
N VAL A 147 -1.00 -10.68 12.65
CA VAL A 147 -0.02 -9.60 12.51
C VAL A 147 -0.58 -8.50 11.61
N ARG A 148 -0.60 -7.27 12.12
CA ARG A 148 -1.26 -6.13 11.47
C ARG A 148 -0.54 -4.80 11.76
N GLY A 149 -1.04 -3.71 11.21
CA GLY A 149 -0.75 -2.35 11.70
C GLY A 149 -1.63 -1.98 12.88
N THR A 150 -1.35 -0.84 13.53
CA THR A 150 -2.15 -0.32 14.65
C THR A 150 -3.57 0.04 14.24
N GLN A 151 -3.81 0.31 12.96
CA GLN A 151 -5.10 0.70 12.40
C GLN A 151 -5.57 -0.29 11.34
N GLY A 152 -6.87 -0.35 11.14
CA GLY A 152 -7.52 -1.21 10.15
C GLY A 152 -8.69 -1.97 10.75
N ARG A 153 -9.48 -2.64 9.88
CA ARG A 153 -10.61 -3.47 10.30
C ARG A 153 -10.11 -4.70 11.06
N ASP A 154 -10.82 -5.12 12.08
CA ASP A 154 -10.52 -6.34 12.84
C ASP A 154 -11.38 -7.53 12.44
N TRP A 155 -12.12 -7.38 11.36
CA TRP A 155 -13.12 -8.34 10.88
C TRP A 155 -12.61 -9.78 10.81
N LEU A 156 -11.38 -10.01 10.34
CA LEU A 156 -10.82 -11.37 10.24
C LEU A 156 -10.53 -11.96 11.61
N GLY A 157 -10.01 -11.16 12.55
CA GLY A 157 -9.78 -11.60 13.93
C GLY A 157 -11.09 -12.01 14.59
N ASP A 158 -12.10 -11.14 14.50
CA ASP A 158 -13.43 -11.40 15.07
C ASP A 158 -14.10 -12.61 14.42
N THR A 159 -13.91 -12.80 13.11
CA THR A 159 -14.44 -13.95 12.37
C THR A 159 -13.78 -15.27 12.81
N LEU A 160 -12.47 -15.29 12.99
CA LEU A 160 -11.73 -16.45 13.48
C LEU A 160 -12.16 -16.82 14.92
N GLU A 161 -12.31 -15.83 15.79
CA GLU A 161 -12.80 -16.03 17.17
C GLU A 161 -14.22 -16.57 17.19
N ALA A 162 -15.11 -16.04 16.36
CA ALA A 162 -16.49 -16.54 16.23
C ALA A 162 -16.54 -18.01 15.77
N HIS A 163 -15.48 -18.51 15.12
CA HIS A 163 -15.35 -19.92 14.71
C HIS A 163 -14.44 -20.74 15.64
N GLY A 164 -14.18 -20.26 16.85
CA GLY A 164 -13.54 -21.02 17.93
C GLY A 164 -12.01 -20.93 17.99
N ALA A 165 -11.37 -20.07 17.20
CA ALA A 165 -9.93 -19.84 17.31
C ALA A 165 -9.63 -18.88 18.46
N SER A 166 -8.48 -19.10 19.13
CA SER A 166 -7.88 -18.10 20.02
C SER A 166 -7.00 -17.16 19.17
N VAL A 167 -7.30 -15.86 19.14
CA VAL A 167 -6.60 -14.91 18.29
C VAL A 167 -5.77 -13.93 19.13
N THR A 168 -4.46 -13.98 18.95
CA THR A 168 -3.54 -12.95 19.46
C THR A 168 -3.29 -11.92 18.36
N ARG A 169 -3.58 -10.65 18.64
CA ARG A 169 -3.36 -9.53 17.71
C ARG A 169 -2.05 -8.85 18.01
N HIS A 170 -1.16 -8.77 17.01
CA HIS A 170 0.13 -8.10 17.12
C HIS A 170 0.24 -6.94 16.14
N ALA A 171 0.42 -5.73 16.66
CA ALA A 171 0.69 -4.55 15.84
C ALA A 171 2.19 -4.44 15.58
N ALA A 172 2.62 -4.74 14.36
CA ALA A 172 4.03 -4.70 13.96
C ALA A 172 4.47 -3.30 13.46
N TYR A 173 3.53 -2.46 13.02
CA TYR A 173 3.81 -1.14 12.47
C TYR A 173 2.65 -0.18 12.68
N LEU A 174 2.94 1.11 12.55
CA LEU A 174 1.92 2.15 12.36
C LEU A 174 2.09 2.82 11.00
N ARG A 175 1.01 3.41 10.52
CA ARG A 175 1.03 4.34 9.39
C ARG A 175 0.88 5.75 9.91
N ARG A 176 1.64 6.68 9.35
CA ARG A 176 1.48 8.10 9.63
C ARG A 176 1.59 8.89 8.33
N PRO A 177 1.04 10.11 8.25
CA PRO A 177 1.30 11.00 7.14
C PRO A 177 2.82 11.17 6.94
N ALA A 178 3.27 11.04 5.69
CA ALA A 178 4.67 11.22 5.37
C ALA A 178 5.07 12.70 5.53
N ASP A 179 6.29 12.93 5.99
CA ASP A 179 6.86 14.27 6.04
C ASP A 179 7.50 14.58 4.68
N TRP A 180 6.94 15.58 3.98
CA TRP A 180 7.54 16.09 2.76
C TRP A 180 8.56 17.15 3.10
N ASP A 181 9.77 16.98 2.61
CA ASP A 181 10.85 17.92 2.86
C ASP A 181 10.67 19.25 2.08
N ALA A 182 11.50 20.24 2.43
CA ALA A 182 11.44 21.56 1.81
C ALA A 182 11.69 21.52 0.29
N ALA A 183 12.53 20.60 -0.21
CA ALA A 183 12.81 20.46 -1.63
C ALA A 183 11.63 19.86 -2.39
N GLN A 184 10.95 18.88 -1.79
CA GLN A 184 9.72 18.28 -2.34
C GLN A 184 8.61 19.34 -2.43
N LEU A 185 8.38 20.09 -1.37
CA LEU A 185 7.39 21.17 -1.35
C LEU A 185 7.74 22.30 -2.33
N ALA A 186 9.01 22.69 -2.43
CA ALA A 186 9.46 23.70 -3.40
C ALA A 186 9.20 23.25 -4.84
N ARG A 187 9.43 21.98 -5.16
CA ARG A 187 9.12 21.40 -6.47
C ARG A 187 7.65 21.46 -6.80
N LEU A 188 6.76 21.11 -5.85
CA LEU A 188 5.32 21.23 -6.07
C LEU A 188 4.89 22.68 -6.31
N ARG A 189 5.43 23.65 -5.54
CA ARG A 189 5.18 25.08 -5.76
C ARG A 189 5.65 25.53 -7.14
N GLN A 190 6.84 25.13 -7.55
CA GLN A 190 7.36 25.44 -8.88
C GLN A 190 6.43 24.96 -9.99
N TRP A 191 5.88 23.77 -9.89
CA TRP A 191 4.91 23.27 -10.86
C TRP A 191 3.57 24.04 -10.82
N ALA A 192 3.10 24.36 -9.62
CA ALA A 192 1.89 25.14 -9.44
C ALA A 192 2.02 26.55 -10.05
N ASP A 193 3.15 27.25 -9.79
CA ASP A 193 3.46 28.58 -10.28
C ASP A 193 3.65 28.60 -11.81
N ALA A 194 4.22 27.52 -12.37
CA ALA A 194 4.34 27.32 -13.81
C ALA A 194 3.02 26.92 -14.50
N GLY A 195 1.93 26.75 -13.76
CA GLY A 195 0.65 26.29 -14.29
C GLY A 195 0.65 24.83 -14.76
N LEU A 196 1.69 24.05 -14.42
CA LEU A 196 1.78 22.64 -14.78
C LEU A 196 0.74 21.83 -13.98
N ARG A 197 0.05 20.93 -14.67
CA ARG A 197 -0.88 19.97 -14.04
C ARG A 197 -0.16 18.66 -13.82
N ALA A 198 -0.26 18.12 -12.61
CA ALA A 198 0.21 16.79 -12.29
C ALA A 198 -0.95 15.78 -12.33
N THR A 199 -0.63 14.50 -12.53
CA THR A 199 -1.56 13.39 -12.32
C THR A 199 -1.13 12.63 -11.06
N TRP A 200 -2.03 12.53 -10.09
CA TRP A 200 -1.79 11.93 -8.78
C TRP A 200 -2.27 10.49 -8.74
N LEU A 201 -1.42 9.57 -8.33
CA LEU A 201 -1.82 8.21 -7.98
C LEU A 201 -2.33 8.19 -6.54
N ILE A 202 -3.61 7.87 -6.33
CA ILE A 202 -4.23 7.72 -5.01
C ILE A 202 -4.69 6.27 -4.83
N THR A 203 -4.16 5.59 -3.80
CA THR A 203 -4.38 4.15 -3.59
C THR A 203 -5.08 3.83 -2.27
N SER A 204 -5.33 4.81 -1.41
CA SER A 204 -6.06 4.63 -0.14
C SER A 204 -6.73 5.94 0.30
N GLY A 205 -7.81 5.82 1.07
CA GLY A 205 -8.50 6.99 1.65
C GLY A 205 -7.61 7.72 2.65
N GLU A 206 -6.89 7.00 3.49
CA GLU A 206 -5.94 7.56 4.46
C GLU A 206 -4.82 8.35 3.75
N GLY A 207 -4.30 7.80 2.63
CA GLY A 207 -3.32 8.50 1.81
C GLY A 207 -3.88 9.75 1.15
N ALA A 208 -5.12 9.72 0.66
CA ALA A 208 -5.78 10.90 0.11
C ALA A 208 -5.94 12.01 1.14
N ASP A 209 -6.36 11.66 2.36
CA ASP A 209 -6.54 12.60 3.46
C ASP A 209 -5.19 13.22 3.91
N ALA A 210 -4.12 12.41 3.95
CA ALA A 210 -2.76 12.87 4.26
C ALA A 210 -2.23 13.84 3.19
N VAL A 211 -2.38 13.51 1.89
CA VAL A 211 -2.00 14.39 0.77
C VAL A 211 -2.75 15.72 0.87
N ARG A 212 -4.08 15.68 1.11
CA ARG A 212 -4.89 16.88 1.25
C ARG A 212 -4.36 17.77 2.36
N ALA A 213 -4.16 17.23 3.56
CA ALA A 213 -3.66 18.00 4.70
C ALA A 213 -2.32 18.68 4.39
N ARG A 214 -1.38 17.96 3.76
CA ARG A 214 -0.08 18.52 3.38
C ARG A 214 -0.17 19.62 2.33
N LEU A 215 -1.07 19.48 1.36
CA LEU A 215 -1.26 20.49 0.32
C LEU A 215 -2.00 21.73 0.88
N ASP A 216 -2.92 21.55 1.82
CA ASP A 216 -3.58 22.64 2.53
C ASP A 216 -2.56 23.45 3.36
N GLU A 217 -1.71 22.79 4.14
CA GLU A 217 -0.62 23.40 4.90
C GLU A 217 0.36 24.16 3.99
N ALA A 218 0.63 23.63 2.78
CA ALA A 218 1.52 24.23 1.80
C ALA A 218 0.88 25.37 0.96
N GLY A 219 -0.44 25.60 1.08
CA GLY A 219 -1.18 26.56 0.25
C GLY A 219 -1.38 26.14 -1.20
N LEU A 220 -1.36 24.81 -1.47
CA LEU A 220 -1.41 24.24 -2.82
C LEU A 220 -2.76 23.61 -3.18
N THR A 221 -3.79 23.76 -2.37
CA THR A 221 -5.13 23.18 -2.57
C THR A 221 -5.73 23.57 -3.91
N ALA A 222 -5.67 24.87 -4.28
CA ALA A 222 -6.20 25.34 -5.54
C ALA A 222 -5.47 24.77 -6.79
N TRP A 223 -4.19 24.45 -6.66
CA TRP A 223 -3.44 23.73 -7.69
C TRP A 223 -3.87 22.27 -7.78
N TRP A 224 -4.03 21.59 -6.62
CA TRP A 224 -4.45 20.20 -6.56
C TRP A 224 -5.84 19.97 -7.18
N GLU A 225 -6.78 20.91 -6.99
CA GLU A 225 -8.12 20.88 -7.60
C GLU A 225 -8.10 20.89 -9.14
N ARG A 226 -7.00 21.32 -9.75
CA ARG A 226 -6.79 21.36 -11.20
C ARG A 226 -5.99 20.18 -11.73
N CYS A 227 -5.47 19.30 -10.85
CA CYS A 227 -4.69 18.14 -11.18
C CYS A 227 -5.57 16.96 -11.67
N GLY A 228 -4.94 15.99 -12.34
CA GLY A 228 -5.55 14.72 -12.70
C GLY A 228 -5.37 13.67 -11.59
N PHE A 229 -6.16 12.58 -11.66
CA PHE A 229 -6.13 11.52 -10.65
C PHE A 229 -6.24 10.14 -11.28
N VAL A 230 -5.35 9.23 -10.84
CA VAL A 230 -5.46 7.79 -11.05
C VAL A 230 -5.81 7.16 -9.70
N LEU A 231 -6.96 6.52 -9.62
CA LEU A 231 -7.54 5.95 -8.39
C LEU A 231 -7.58 4.44 -8.51
N THR A 232 -7.17 3.72 -7.48
CA THR A 232 -7.20 2.25 -7.47
C THR A 232 -8.52 1.64 -6.97
N HIS A 233 -9.49 2.48 -6.61
CA HIS A 233 -10.82 2.05 -6.24
C HIS A 233 -11.85 3.19 -6.42
N PRO A 234 -13.10 2.90 -6.85
CA PRO A 234 -14.13 3.94 -7.06
C PRO A 234 -14.45 4.79 -5.83
N SER A 235 -14.39 4.20 -4.62
CA SER A 235 -14.68 4.92 -3.37
C SER A 235 -13.71 6.06 -3.08
N LEU A 236 -12.52 6.06 -3.69
CA LEU A 236 -11.52 7.11 -3.52
C LEU A 236 -11.94 8.43 -4.19
N ALA A 237 -12.87 8.39 -5.15
CA ALA A 237 -13.41 9.59 -5.79
C ALA A 237 -14.04 10.58 -4.80
N ARG A 238 -14.50 10.10 -3.64
CA ARG A 238 -15.05 10.95 -2.57
C ARG A 238 -13.98 11.62 -1.71
N ARG A 239 -12.72 11.23 -1.86
CA ARG A 239 -11.58 11.71 -1.07
C ARG A 239 -10.70 12.71 -1.81
N ILE A 240 -10.85 12.81 -3.11
CA ILE A 240 -10.19 13.82 -3.94
C ILE A 240 -11.05 15.07 -4.05
N PRO A 241 -10.48 16.24 -4.41
CA PRO A 241 -11.27 17.43 -4.64
C PRO A 241 -12.26 17.23 -5.80
N PRO A 242 -13.37 18.00 -5.83
CA PRO A 242 -14.23 18.05 -6.99
C PRO A 242 -13.42 18.48 -8.21
N VAL A 243 -13.46 17.67 -9.25
CA VAL A 243 -12.72 17.94 -10.48
C VAL A 243 -13.32 19.19 -11.16
N ARG A 244 -12.54 20.26 -11.23
CA ARG A 244 -12.96 21.45 -11.98
C ARG A 244 -12.67 21.24 -13.46
N HIS A 245 -13.70 21.31 -14.26
CA HIS A 245 -13.60 21.29 -15.71
C HIS A 245 -13.30 22.72 -16.18
N ASP A 246 -12.03 23.03 -16.38
CA ASP A 246 -11.67 24.22 -17.14
C ASP A 246 -11.94 23.95 -18.64
N ALA A 247 -12.39 24.95 -19.38
CA ALA A 247 -12.76 24.81 -20.78
C ALA A 247 -11.59 24.32 -21.67
N ASP A 248 -10.34 24.57 -21.25
CA ASP A 248 -9.14 24.27 -22.04
C ASP A 248 -8.49 22.92 -21.74
N ALA A 249 -8.81 22.25 -20.63
CA ALA A 249 -8.40 20.87 -20.35
C ALA A 249 -9.15 20.30 -19.14
N PRO A 250 -10.04 19.34 -19.31
CA PRO A 250 -10.73 18.70 -18.19
C PRO A 250 -9.72 17.97 -17.30
N ALA A 251 -9.77 18.22 -16.00
CA ALA A 251 -9.01 17.40 -15.06
C ALA A 251 -9.56 15.97 -15.13
N MET A 252 -8.67 15.01 -15.28
CA MET A 252 -9.03 13.64 -15.60
C MET A 252 -9.00 12.76 -14.35
N VAL A 253 -10.06 11.96 -14.17
CA VAL A 253 -10.09 10.90 -13.16
C VAL A 253 -10.17 9.56 -13.86
N LYS A 254 -9.19 8.70 -13.63
CA LYS A 254 -9.16 7.31 -14.08
C LYS A 254 -9.25 6.37 -12.90
N ILE A 255 -10.04 5.33 -13.02
CA ILE A 255 -10.15 4.25 -12.02
C ILE A 255 -9.54 3.00 -12.62
N CYS A 256 -8.67 2.32 -11.88
CA CYS A 256 -7.98 1.12 -12.32
C CYS A 256 -7.84 0.09 -11.19
N LEU A 257 -7.37 -1.10 -11.51
CA LEU A 257 -7.03 -2.10 -10.51
C LEU A 257 -5.73 -1.74 -9.77
N PRO A 258 -5.51 -2.20 -8.52
CA PRO A 258 -4.38 -1.83 -7.68
C PRO A 258 -3.09 -2.61 -8.02
N ASN A 259 -2.81 -2.85 -9.30
CA ASN A 259 -1.58 -3.46 -9.79
C ASN A 259 -0.84 -2.51 -10.72
N ASP A 260 0.48 -2.70 -10.86
CA ASP A 260 1.34 -1.79 -11.60
C ASP A 260 0.98 -1.68 -13.09
N GLU A 261 0.52 -2.77 -13.71
CA GLU A 261 0.11 -2.75 -15.11
C GLU A 261 -1.12 -1.87 -15.32
N SER A 262 -2.17 -2.10 -14.55
CA SER A 262 -3.42 -1.30 -14.65
C SER A 262 -3.19 0.17 -14.32
N ILE A 263 -2.33 0.46 -13.34
CA ILE A 263 -1.97 1.84 -12.97
C ILE A 263 -1.20 2.49 -14.12
N PHE A 264 -0.20 1.81 -14.69
CA PHE A 264 0.56 2.32 -15.83
C PHE A 264 -0.34 2.64 -17.02
N GLN A 265 -1.23 1.73 -17.39
CA GLN A 265 -2.19 1.94 -18.49
C GLN A 265 -3.13 3.13 -18.20
N ALA A 266 -3.55 3.32 -16.94
CA ALA A 266 -4.38 4.45 -16.56
C ALA A 266 -3.63 5.80 -16.74
N PHE A 267 -2.33 5.86 -16.46
CA PHE A 267 -1.51 7.04 -16.72
C PHE A 267 -1.32 7.29 -18.21
N VAL A 268 -1.02 6.26 -19.00
CA VAL A 268 -0.75 6.41 -20.45
C VAL A 268 -2.03 6.80 -21.21
N ALA A 269 -3.20 6.37 -20.74
CA ALA A 269 -4.49 6.78 -21.29
C ALA A 269 -4.99 8.13 -20.74
N ALA A 270 -4.17 8.81 -19.95
CA ALA A 270 -4.48 10.06 -19.25
C ALA A 270 -4.02 11.34 -20.02
#